data_d364b52b69a3157c5746b3824703cca0
#
_entry.id   d364b52b69a3157c5746b3824703cca0
#
_cell.length_a   1.000
_cell.length_b   1.000
_cell.length_c   1.000
_cell.angle_alpha   90.00
_cell.angle_beta   90.00
_cell.angle_gamma   90.00
#
_symmetry.space_group_name_H-M   'P 1'
#
loop_
_entity.id
_entity.type
_entity.pdbx_description
1 polymer ?
#
loop_
_entity_poly.entity_id
_entity_poly.type
_entity_poly.pdbx_seq_one_letter_code
_entity_poly.pdbx_strand_id
1 'polypeptide(L)'
;MKKFSLSLGLLIGVAGVANAQEARFGIKAGVNLASVTNNDNEGKKNLIGFAAGLMADFSFSDLISLHPEVLFSQKGVKYTSGGGGYSGGGNTAQVRTNYVDVPLLLRVKADGLFFEAGPQVGFLASQKFEVNNTTISTSTDGTRKVDVGYIAGVGYQLPQGLELGVRYNGGISDRRDPSLGTKTRNSVFQFQLGYLFGGK
;
A
#
# COMPACT_ATOMS: atom_id res chain seq x y z
N MET A 1 15.38 -13.29 19.90
CA MET A 1 16.38 -13.42 18.80
C MET A 1 15.96 -14.37 17.66
N LYS A 2 15.05 -15.35 17.87
CA LYS A 2 14.63 -16.30 16.79
C LYS A 2 13.66 -15.72 15.72
N LYS A 3 13.08 -14.52 15.94
CA LYS A 3 12.10 -13.90 15.00
C LYS A 3 12.77 -13.03 13.92
N PHE A 4 14.02 -12.60 14.12
CA PHE A 4 14.79 -11.84 13.14
C PHE A 4 15.39 -12.72 12.02
N SER A 5 15.64 -13.99 12.32
CA SER A 5 16.26 -14.95 11.37
C SER A 5 15.30 -15.37 10.24
N LEU A 6 13.98 -15.34 10.47
CA LEU A 6 12.99 -15.73 9.45
C LEU A 6 12.81 -14.63 8.38
N SER A 7 12.93 -13.36 8.78
CA SER A 7 12.78 -12.22 7.86
C SER A 7 13.99 -12.07 6.94
N LEU A 8 15.18 -12.39 7.42
CA LEU A 8 16.42 -12.36 6.63
C LEU A 8 16.49 -13.53 5.65
N GLY A 9 15.92 -14.70 6.00
CA GLY A 9 15.85 -15.86 5.14
C GLY A 9 14.95 -15.67 3.91
N LEU A 10 13.89 -14.88 4.02
CA LEU A 10 12.99 -14.57 2.90
C LEU A 10 13.66 -13.64 1.87
N LEU A 11 14.49 -12.70 2.33
CA LEU A 11 15.27 -11.80 1.47
C LEU A 11 16.44 -12.53 0.76
N ILE A 12 17.04 -13.51 1.39
CA ILE A 12 18.17 -14.29 0.83
C ILE A 12 17.66 -15.36 -0.17
N GLY A 13 16.45 -15.89 0.02
CA GLY A 13 15.85 -16.86 -0.91
C GLY A 13 15.58 -16.28 -2.32
N VAL A 14 15.42 -14.96 -2.45
CA VAL A 14 15.26 -14.29 -3.75
C VAL A 14 16.60 -14.10 -4.47
N ALA A 15 17.72 -14.07 -3.76
CA ALA A 15 19.07 -13.90 -4.34
C ALA A 15 19.58 -15.16 -5.06
N GLY A 16 19.01 -16.35 -4.77
CA GLY A 16 19.45 -17.63 -5.35
C GLY A 16 18.98 -17.91 -6.78
N VAL A 17 18.05 -17.14 -7.34
CA VAL A 17 17.47 -17.33 -8.67
C VAL A 17 18.15 -16.47 -9.75
N ALA A 18 19.21 -15.77 -9.39
CA ALA A 18 19.80 -14.68 -10.19
C ALA A 18 20.66 -15.14 -11.40
N ASN A 19 20.72 -16.42 -11.72
CA ASN A 19 21.67 -16.90 -12.77
C ASN A 19 21.10 -16.96 -14.19
N ALA A 20 19.86 -16.55 -14.45
CA ALA A 20 19.26 -16.54 -15.80
C ALA A 20 18.29 -15.38 -16.07
N GLN A 21 18.17 -14.39 -15.18
CA GLN A 21 17.13 -13.39 -15.27
C GLN A 21 17.70 -11.98 -15.15
N GLU A 22 17.23 -11.08 -16.00
CA GLU A 22 17.55 -9.67 -15.90
C GLU A 22 16.85 -9.09 -14.66
N ALA A 23 17.62 -8.87 -13.59
CA ALA A 23 17.15 -8.23 -12.36
C ALA A 23 17.36 -6.72 -12.47
N ARG A 24 16.29 -5.95 -12.35
CA ARG A 24 16.34 -4.49 -12.34
C ARG A 24 15.81 -3.99 -11.01
N PHE A 25 16.48 -3.00 -10.43
CA PHE A 25 16.09 -2.35 -9.19
C PHE A 25 15.57 -0.95 -9.49
N GLY A 26 14.75 -0.41 -8.59
CA GLY A 26 14.18 0.90 -8.80
C GLY A 26 13.62 1.54 -7.55
N ILE A 27 13.12 2.75 -7.75
CA ILE A 27 12.42 3.54 -6.75
C ILE A 27 11.01 3.81 -7.22
N LYS A 28 10.09 3.94 -6.27
CA LYS A 28 8.68 4.21 -6.55
C LYS A 28 8.12 5.22 -5.55
N ALA A 29 7.27 6.10 -6.06
CA ALA A 29 6.47 7.00 -5.25
C ALA A 29 5.04 7.04 -5.79
N GLY A 30 4.08 7.42 -4.94
CA GLY A 30 2.68 7.48 -5.36
C GLY A 30 1.80 8.23 -4.38
N VAL A 31 0.60 8.55 -4.86
CA VAL A 31 -0.46 9.16 -4.07
C VAL A 31 -1.53 8.10 -3.80
N ASN A 32 -1.90 7.96 -2.54
CA ASN A 32 -2.94 7.06 -2.07
C ASN A 32 -4.25 7.83 -1.87
N LEU A 33 -5.31 7.37 -2.48
CA LEU A 33 -6.68 7.71 -2.12
C LEU A 33 -7.21 6.59 -1.24
N ALA A 34 -7.01 6.74 0.06
CA ALA A 34 -7.30 5.71 1.05
C ALA A 34 -8.68 5.88 1.66
N SER A 35 -9.36 4.77 1.86
CA SER A 35 -10.62 4.66 2.58
C SER A 35 -10.65 3.35 3.35
N VAL A 36 -11.73 3.12 4.05
CA VAL A 36 -12.00 1.84 4.72
C VAL A 36 -13.38 1.33 4.32
N THR A 37 -13.45 0.04 4.06
CA THR A 37 -14.72 -0.64 3.81
C THR A 37 -15.21 -1.25 5.12
N ASN A 38 -16.44 -0.88 5.53
CA ASN A 38 -17.19 -1.49 6.61
C ASN A 38 -18.69 -1.41 6.27
N ASN A 39 -19.55 -1.95 7.13
CA ASN A 39 -21.00 -1.99 6.89
C ASN A 39 -21.69 -0.61 6.95
N ASP A 40 -21.03 0.42 7.53
CA ASP A 40 -21.59 1.78 7.66
C ASP A 40 -20.78 2.73 6.77
N ASN A 41 -21.43 3.31 5.76
CA ASN A 41 -20.78 4.21 4.80
C ASN A 41 -21.04 5.70 5.08
N GLU A 42 -21.77 6.05 6.15
CA GLU A 42 -22.12 7.43 6.43
C GLU A 42 -20.94 8.29 6.82
N GLY A 43 -20.80 9.44 6.16
CA GLY A 43 -19.81 10.48 6.48
C GLY A 43 -18.35 10.16 6.18
N LYS A 44 -18.05 9.04 5.52
CA LYS A 44 -16.66 8.68 5.13
C LYS A 44 -16.23 9.41 3.88
N LYS A 45 -15.01 9.94 3.92
CA LYS A 45 -14.32 10.53 2.77
C LYS A 45 -12.95 9.88 2.60
N ASN A 46 -12.46 9.87 1.38
CA ASN A 46 -11.12 9.42 1.09
C ASN A 46 -10.09 10.30 1.80
N LEU A 47 -9.09 9.66 2.39
CA LEU A 47 -7.90 10.31 2.91
C LEU A 47 -6.82 10.28 1.84
N ILE A 48 -6.28 11.45 1.53
CA ILE A 48 -5.10 11.53 0.66
C ILE A 48 -3.88 11.21 1.51
N GLY A 49 -3.14 10.20 1.08
CA GLY A 49 -1.87 9.77 1.64
C GLY A 49 -0.81 9.65 0.54
N PHE A 50 0.36 9.15 0.90
CA PHE A 50 1.44 8.87 -0.04
C PHE A 50 2.03 7.49 0.18
N ALA A 51 2.73 6.98 -0.82
CA ALA A 51 3.58 5.81 -0.70
C ALA A 51 4.91 6.10 -1.38
N ALA A 52 6.01 5.58 -0.81
CA ALA A 52 7.33 5.68 -1.42
C ALA A 52 8.22 4.52 -0.95
N GLY A 53 9.13 4.06 -1.82
CA GLY A 53 10.03 3.00 -1.46
C GLY A 53 10.81 2.42 -2.62
N LEU A 54 11.21 1.17 -2.44
CA LEU A 54 12.05 0.42 -3.37
C LEU A 54 11.23 -0.65 -4.08
N MET A 55 11.65 -0.97 -5.29
CA MET A 55 11.10 -2.05 -6.10
C MET A 55 12.20 -2.81 -6.82
N ALA A 56 11.91 -4.05 -7.18
CA ALA A 56 12.75 -4.84 -8.07
C ALA A 56 11.86 -5.51 -9.13
N ASP A 57 12.42 -5.77 -10.29
CA ASP A 57 11.76 -6.49 -11.38
C ASP A 57 12.66 -7.65 -11.82
N PHE A 58 12.18 -8.86 -11.64
CA PHE A 58 12.85 -10.10 -12.05
C PHE A 58 12.11 -10.66 -13.27
N SER A 59 12.64 -10.40 -14.46
CA SER A 59 12.03 -10.83 -15.71
C SER A 59 12.33 -12.30 -15.99
N PHE A 60 11.29 -13.13 -16.05
CA PHE A 60 11.39 -14.54 -16.46
C PHE A 60 11.33 -14.70 -17.98
N SER A 61 10.63 -13.78 -18.63
CA SER A 61 10.52 -13.65 -20.08
C SER A 61 10.20 -12.20 -20.44
N ASP A 62 10.12 -11.89 -21.72
CA ASP A 62 9.71 -10.56 -22.19
C ASP A 62 8.28 -10.20 -21.74
N LEU A 63 7.44 -11.22 -21.49
CA LEU A 63 6.06 -11.04 -21.08
C LEU A 63 5.81 -11.08 -19.59
N ILE A 64 6.62 -11.83 -18.82
CA ILE A 64 6.31 -12.15 -17.41
C ILE A 64 7.46 -11.77 -16.51
N SER A 65 7.17 -11.06 -15.44
CA SER A 65 8.14 -10.74 -14.37
C SER A 65 7.52 -10.84 -12.99
N LEU A 66 8.37 -11.10 -11.99
CA LEU A 66 8.06 -10.98 -10.58
C LEU A 66 8.52 -9.61 -10.09
N HIS A 67 7.63 -8.89 -9.40
CA HIS A 67 7.86 -7.52 -8.99
C HIS A 67 7.64 -7.34 -7.48
N PRO A 68 8.65 -7.68 -6.63
CA PRO A 68 8.61 -7.38 -5.22
C PRO A 68 8.86 -5.90 -4.95
N GLU A 69 8.20 -5.38 -3.92
CA GLU A 69 8.35 -4.00 -3.47
C GLU A 69 8.49 -3.93 -1.94
N VAL A 70 9.08 -2.84 -1.45
CA VAL A 70 9.06 -2.44 -0.04
C VAL A 70 8.71 -0.96 0.00
N LEU A 71 7.53 -0.63 0.51
CA LEU A 71 6.99 0.72 0.45
C LEU A 71 6.60 1.19 1.85
N PHE A 72 7.01 2.40 2.22
CA PHE A 72 6.31 3.15 3.25
C PHE A 72 5.00 3.67 2.65
N SER A 73 3.87 3.39 3.29
CA SER A 73 2.54 3.69 2.75
C SER A 73 1.64 4.28 3.83
N GLN A 74 1.15 5.48 3.57
CA GLN A 74 0.18 6.16 4.41
C GLN A 74 -1.22 5.84 3.91
N LYS A 75 -2.04 5.24 4.79
CA LYS A 75 -3.44 4.87 4.57
C LYS A 75 -4.32 5.49 5.64
N GLY A 76 -5.62 5.37 5.52
CA GLY A 76 -6.54 5.83 6.57
C GLY A 76 -7.91 6.21 6.05
N VAL A 77 -8.63 6.96 6.88
CA VAL A 77 -9.98 7.41 6.58
C VAL A 77 -10.22 8.78 7.22
N LYS A 78 -11.00 9.59 6.53
CA LYS A 78 -11.49 10.90 6.99
C LYS A 78 -12.99 10.82 7.25
N TYR A 79 -13.42 11.34 8.39
CA TYR A 79 -14.83 11.49 8.74
C TYR A 79 -15.16 12.98 8.78
N THR A 80 -16.25 13.39 8.15
CA THR A 80 -16.78 14.74 8.25
C THR A 80 -18.14 14.63 8.90
N SER A 81 -18.30 15.20 10.09
CA SER A 81 -19.61 15.29 10.72
C SER A 81 -20.42 16.33 9.96
N GLY A 82 -21.45 15.90 9.25
CA GLY A 82 -22.42 16.80 8.64
C GLY A 82 -23.24 17.44 9.77
N GLY A 83 -23.14 18.78 9.92
CA GLY A 83 -23.91 19.51 10.89
C GLY A 83 -25.41 19.41 10.60
N GLY A 84 -26.12 18.59 11.35
CA GLY A 84 -27.54 18.75 11.61
C GLY A 84 -27.70 19.88 12.62
N GLY A 85 -28.07 21.07 12.16
CA GLY A 85 -28.69 22.16 12.90
C GLY A 85 -28.07 22.56 14.26
N TYR A 86 -26.97 23.28 14.24
CA TYR A 86 -26.59 24.39 15.11
C TYR A 86 -25.28 24.98 14.60
N SER A 87 -25.20 26.28 14.45
CA SER A 87 -24.07 27.07 13.94
C SER A 87 -22.73 26.64 14.53
N GLY A 88 -21.78 26.15 13.71
CA GLY A 88 -20.39 25.99 14.12
C GLY A 88 -19.68 24.88 13.38
N GLY A 89 -18.93 25.19 12.33
CA GLY A 89 -17.86 24.47 11.70
C GLY A 89 -17.88 22.93 11.77
N GLY A 90 -18.11 22.28 10.65
CA GLY A 90 -18.05 20.81 10.58
C GLY A 90 -16.70 20.27 11.05
N ASN A 91 -16.68 19.58 12.18
CA ASN A 91 -15.46 18.96 12.70
C ASN A 91 -15.02 17.82 11.77
N THR A 92 -13.77 17.83 11.39
CA THR A 92 -13.16 16.77 10.61
C THR A 92 -12.29 15.91 11.52
N ALA A 93 -12.64 14.62 11.62
CA ALA A 93 -11.80 13.63 12.27
C ALA A 93 -11.14 12.74 11.22
N GLN A 94 -9.85 12.47 11.37
CA GLN A 94 -9.13 11.57 10.47
C GLN A 94 -8.22 10.63 11.24
N VAL A 95 -8.15 9.40 10.73
CA VAL A 95 -7.22 8.37 11.22
C VAL A 95 -6.19 8.15 10.14
N ARG A 96 -4.94 8.53 10.40
CA ARG A 96 -3.80 8.26 9.52
C ARG A 96 -3.02 7.07 10.06
N THR A 97 -2.80 6.09 9.22
CA THR A 97 -2.09 4.87 9.58
C THR A 97 -0.95 4.65 8.59
N ASN A 98 0.25 4.55 9.09
CA ASN A 98 1.46 4.34 8.30
C ASN A 98 1.85 2.86 8.40
N TYR A 99 2.12 2.27 7.25
CA TYR A 99 2.56 0.89 7.09
C TYR A 99 3.89 0.82 6.35
N VAL A 100 4.63 -0.24 6.62
CA VAL A 100 5.64 -0.76 5.71
C VAL A 100 4.98 -1.90 4.95
N ASP A 101 4.62 -1.65 3.70
CA ASP A 101 3.97 -2.62 2.82
C ASP A 101 5.03 -3.40 2.02
N VAL A 102 4.83 -4.72 1.93
CA VAL A 102 5.67 -5.64 1.15
C VAL A 102 4.77 -6.39 0.15
N PRO A 103 4.52 -5.80 -1.03
CA PRO A 103 3.86 -6.50 -2.12
C PRO A 103 4.78 -7.49 -2.81
N LEU A 104 4.20 -8.58 -3.31
CA LEU A 104 4.84 -9.52 -4.23
C LEU A 104 3.92 -9.67 -5.45
N LEU A 105 4.27 -9.00 -6.55
CA LEU A 105 3.37 -8.90 -7.70
C LEU A 105 3.90 -9.72 -8.87
N LEU A 106 3.00 -10.41 -9.55
CA LEU A 106 3.23 -10.94 -10.88
C LEU A 106 2.85 -9.85 -11.89
N ARG A 107 3.74 -9.55 -12.82
CA ARG A 107 3.50 -8.63 -13.95
C ARG A 107 3.43 -9.37 -15.25
N VAL A 108 2.45 -8.98 -16.08
CA VAL A 108 2.36 -9.36 -17.49
C VAL A 108 2.57 -8.08 -18.31
N LYS A 109 3.57 -8.09 -19.19
CA LYS A 109 4.01 -6.93 -19.99
C LYS A 109 3.67 -7.14 -21.46
N ALA A 110 3.21 -6.08 -22.15
CA ALA A 110 2.97 -6.08 -23.58
C ALA A 110 3.18 -4.66 -24.13
N ASP A 111 4.19 -4.47 -24.96
CA ASP A 111 4.49 -3.19 -25.65
C ASP A 111 4.55 -1.97 -24.71
N GLY A 112 5.21 -2.14 -23.55
CA GLY A 112 5.30 -1.13 -22.51
C GLY A 112 4.10 -1.08 -21.53
N LEU A 113 2.93 -1.58 -21.92
CA LEU A 113 1.82 -1.76 -21.02
C LEU A 113 2.13 -2.92 -20.05
N PHE A 114 1.78 -2.77 -18.78
CA PHE A 114 1.85 -3.89 -17.83
C PHE A 114 0.57 -3.99 -17.00
N PHE A 115 0.22 -5.23 -16.68
CA PHE A 115 -0.77 -5.58 -15.68
C PHE A 115 -0.05 -6.24 -14.51
N GLU A 116 -0.42 -5.87 -13.30
CA GLU A 116 0.19 -6.43 -12.09
C GLU A 116 -0.88 -6.90 -11.12
N ALA A 117 -0.63 -8.05 -10.49
CA ALA A 117 -1.50 -8.54 -9.43
C ALA A 117 -0.69 -9.40 -8.45
N GLY A 118 -1.10 -9.43 -7.19
CA GLY A 118 -0.48 -10.28 -6.18
C GLY A 118 -0.86 -9.94 -4.74
N PRO A 119 -0.36 -10.72 -3.80
CA PRO A 119 -0.55 -10.50 -2.38
C PRO A 119 0.30 -9.33 -1.86
N GLN A 120 -0.16 -8.75 -0.75
CA GLN A 120 0.55 -7.73 0.01
C GLN A 120 0.47 -8.05 1.50
N VAL A 121 1.58 -7.85 2.20
CA VAL A 121 1.63 -7.83 3.67
C VAL A 121 2.11 -6.46 4.12
N GLY A 122 1.35 -5.81 4.99
CA GLY A 122 1.67 -4.51 5.57
C GLY A 122 1.97 -4.64 7.06
N PHE A 123 3.04 -4.02 7.52
CA PHE A 123 3.41 -3.93 8.93
C PHE A 123 3.11 -2.54 9.44
N LEU A 124 2.30 -2.45 10.50
CA LEU A 124 1.92 -1.18 11.12
C LEU A 124 3.16 -0.50 11.73
N ALA A 125 3.49 0.68 11.22
CA ALA A 125 4.59 1.49 11.73
C ALA A 125 4.10 2.52 12.75
N SER A 126 3.00 3.24 12.45
CA SER A 126 2.41 4.22 13.37
C SER A 126 0.95 4.52 13.01
N GLN A 127 0.22 5.03 14.00
CA GLN A 127 -1.14 5.53 13.78
C GLN A 127 -1.32 6.85 14.51
N LYS A 128 -1.99 7.81 13.84
CA LYS A 128 -2.34 9.12 14.40
C LYS A 128 -3.82 9.35 14.25
N PHE A 129 -4.43 9.85 15.32
CA PHE A 129 -5.78 10.37 15.32
C PHE A 129 -5.72 11.90 15.34
N GLU A 130 -6.33 12.54 14.37
CA GLU A 130 -6.31 13.98 14.19
C GLU A 130 -7.75 14.52 14.13
N VAL A 131 -7.98 15.65 14.79
CA VAL A 131 -9.24 16.43 14.73
C VAL A 131 -8.89 17.83 14.29
N ASN A 132 -9.54 18.31 13.22
CA ASN A 132 -9.28 19.63 12.61
C ASN A 132 -7.79 19.87 12.33
N ASN A 133 -7.09 18.87 11.80
CA ASN A 133 -5.64 18.85 11.51
C ASN A 133 -4.72 18.94 12.75
N THR A 134 -5.28 18.83 13.96
CA THR A 134 -4.49 18.75 15.19
C THR A 134 -4.40 17.30 15.66
N THR A 135 -3.20 16.81 15.90
CA THR A 135 -2.98 15.45 16.41
C THR A 135 -3.45 15.40 17.88
N ILE A 136 -4.48 14.60 18.14
CA ILE A 136 -5.04 14.41 19.48
C ILE A 136 -4.41 13.20 20.18
N SER A 137 -4.08 12.15 19.41
CA SER A 137 -3.49 10.94 19.97
C SER A 137 -2.60 10.25 18.95
N THR A 138 -1.54 9.61 19.46
CA THR A 138 -0.69 8.70 18.69
C THR A 138 -0.66 7.39 19.45
N SER A 139 -1.54 6.45 19.08
CA SER A 139 -1.60 5.10 19.64
C SER A 139 -1.92 4.08 18.56
N THR A 140 -1.34 2.92 18.69
CA THR A 140 -1.61 1.76 17.85
C THR A 140 -2.53 0.74 18.53
N ASP A 141 -3.04 1.07 19.72
CA ASP A 141 -3.90 0.18 20.51
C ASP A 141 -5.20 -0.13 19.75
N GLY A 142 -5.64 -1.35 19.82
CA GLY A 142 -6.83 -1.83 19.09
C GLY A 142 -6.68 -1.92 17.57
N THR A 143 -5.47 -1.67 17.02
CA THR A 143 -5.18 -1.84 15.59
C THR A 143 -4.23 -3.02 15.39
N ARG A 144 -4.56 -3.90 14.46
CA ARG A 144 -3.70 -5.04 14.12
C ARG A 144 -2.38 -4.57 13.55
N LYS A 145 -1.29 -5.18 14.02
CA LYS A 145 0.08 -4.86 13.59
C LYS A 145 0.40 -5.36 12.18
N VAL A 146 -0.36 -6.34 11.69
CA VAL A 146 -0.18 -6.93 10.36
C VAL A 146 -1.47 -6.79 9.57
N ASP A 147 -1.36 -6.24 8.36
CA ASP A 147 -2.43 -6.07 7.38
C ASP A 147 -2.12 -6.95 6.17
N VAL A 148 -3.03 -7.84 5.82
CA VAL A 148 -2.92 -8.72 4.64
C VAL A 148 -3.93 -8.29 3.61
N GLY A 149 -3.48 -8.17 2.37
CA GLY A 149 -4.30 -7.71 1.27
C GLY A 149 -3.85 -8.25 -0.08
N TYR A 150 -4.47 -7.73 -1.11
CA TYR A 150 -4.12 -7.98 -2.50
C TYR A 150 -4.01 -6.68 -3.28
N ILE A 151 -3.27 -6.73 -4.36
CA ILE A 151 -3.12 -5.64 -5.32
C ILE A 151 -3.55 -6.13 -6.69
N ALA A 152 -4.20 -5.26 -7.44
CA ALA A 152 -4.41 -5.38 -8.87
C ALA A 152 -4.21 -4.00 -9.50
N GLY A 153 -3.46 -3.94 -10.60
CA GLY A 153 -3.11 -2.67 -11.23
C GLY A 153 -2.75 -2.79 -12.69
N VAL A 154 -2.66 -1.63 -13.31
CA VAL A 154 -2.24 -1.45 -14.70
C VAL A 154 -1.33 -0.23 -14.78
N GLY A 155 -0.36 -0.29 -15.67
CA GLY A 155 0.54 0.83 -15.90
C GLY A 155 1.26 0.72 -17.24
N TYR A 156 2.10 1.70 -17.47
CA TYR A 156 2.93 1.79 -18.68
C TYR A 156 4.38 2.07 -18.27
N GLN A 157 5.29 1.30 -18.82
CA GLN A 157 6.72 1.42 -18.62
C GLN A 157 7.38 1.89 -19.91
N LEU A 158 8.09 3.00 -19.84
CA LEU A 158 8.90 3.53 -20.93
C LEU A 158 10.21 2.72 -21.07
N PRO A 159 10.82 2.66 -22.25
CA PRO A 159 12.10 1.97 -22.44
C PRO A 159 13.22 2.46 -21.53
N GLN A 160 13.20 3.74 -21.14
CA GLN A 160 14.18 4.34 -20.24
C GLN A 160 14.03 3.91 -18.77
N GLY A 161 13.01 3.09 -18.45
CA GLY A 161 12.74 2.58 -17.09
C GLY A 161 11.75 3.40 -16.28
N LEU A 162 11.27 4.53 -16.79
CA LEU A 162 10.20 5.28 -16.14
C LEU A 162 8.88 4.51 -16.26
N GLU A 163 8.14 4.39 -15.18
CA GLU A 163 6.82 3.76 -15.16
C GLU A 163 5.76 4.63 -14.50
N LEU A 164 4.56 4.59 -15.06
CA LEU A 164 3.36 5.21 -14.53
C LEU A 164 2.29 4.13 -14.34
N GLY A 165 1.54 4.18 -13.26
CA GLY A 165 0.51 3.18 -13.04
C GLY A 165 -0.57 3.62 -12.07
N VAL A 166 -1.67 2.88 -12.14
CA VAL A 166 -2.79 2.97 -11.20
C VAL A 166 -3.06 1.58 -10.69
N ARG A 167 -3.24 1.44 -9.37
CA ARG A 167 -3.56 0.16 -8.76
C ARG A 167 -4.57 0.29 -7.63
N TYR A 168 -5.27 -0.78 -7.38
CA TYR A 168 -6.16 -0.96 -6.25
C TYR A 168 -5.51 -1.89 -5.24
N ASN A 169 -5.46 -1.47 -3.98
CA ASN A 169 -4.99 -2.27 -2.85
C ASN A 169 -6.19 -2.58 -1.96
N GLY A 170 -6.63 -3.83 -1.96
CA GLY A 170 -7.76 -4.32 -1.16
C GLY A 170 -7.29 -5.07 0.07
N GLY A 171 -7.73 -4.67 1.26
CA GLY A 171 -7.48 -5.39 2.51
C GLY A 171 -8.33 -6.66 2.60
N ILE A 172 -7.72 -7.77 2.99
CA ILE A 172 -8.39 -9.04 3.33
C ILE A 172 -8.56 -9.13 4.85
N SER A 173 -7.53 -8.74 5.59
CA SER A 173 -7.53 -8.75 7.05
C SER A 173 -8.35 -7.59 7.62
N ASP A 174 -8.92 -7.79 8.81
CA ASP A 174 -9.54 -6.71 9.57
C ASP A 174 -8.46 -5.85 10.23
N ARG A 175 -8.60 -4.52 10.13
CA ARG A 175 -7.70 -3.56 10.78
C ARG A 175 -7.84 -3.54 12.29
N ARG A 176 -9.05 -3.78 12.80
CA ARG A 176 -9.37 -3.74 14.22
C ARG A 176 -9.25 -5.11 14.85
N ASP A 177 -9.06 -5.11 16.17
CA ASP A 177 -9.17 -6.32 16.97
C ASP A 177 -10.58 -6.91 16.81
N PRO A 178 -10.71 -8.24 16.56
CA PRO A 178 -12.01 -8.91 16.39
C PRO A 178 -12.97 -8.71 17.56
N SER A 179 -12.44 -8.46 18.77
CA SER A 179 -13.25 -8.20 19.98
C SER A 179 -14.10 -6.92 19.89
N LEU A 180 -13.80 -6.02 18.95
CA LEU A 180 -14.52 -4.75 18.76
C LEU A 180 -15.69 -4.82 17.77
N GLY A 181 -16.02 -6.00 17.26
CA GLY A 181 -17.29 -6.33 16.60
C GLY A 181 -17.52 -5.79 15.18
N THR A 182 -16.78 -4.81 14.68
CA THR A 182 -16.99 -4.24 13.34
C THR A 182 -15.82 -4.54 12.43
N LYS A 183 -16.04 -5.30 11.36
CA LYS A 183 -15.01 -5.57 10.32
C LYS A 183 -14.69 -4.30 9.56
N THR A 184 -13.41 -3.92 9.53
CA THR A 184 -12.92 -2.73 8.84
C THR A 184 -11.69 -3.10 8.03
N ARG A 185 -11.75 -2.95 6.71
CA ARG A 185 -10.67 -3.31 5.78
C ARG A 185 -10.15 -2.07 5.06
N ASN A 186 -8.86 -2.08 4.74
CA ASN A 186 -8.27 -1.03 3.92
C ASN A 186 -8.74 -1.14 2.46
N SER A 187 -9.02 0.02 1.84
CA SER A 187 -9.34 0.14 0.44
C SER A 187 -8.59 1.37 -0.10
N VAL A 188 -7.65 1.16 -1.02
CA VAL A 188 -6.78 2.23 -1.50
C VAL A 188 -6.67 2.19 -3.01
N PHE A 189 -7.01 3.29 -3.67
CA PHE A 189 -6.56 3.57 -5.04
C PHE A 189 -5.24 4.31 -4.98
N GLN A 190 -4.23 3.81 -5.70
CA GLN A 190 -2.90 4.40 -5.72
C GLN A 190 -2.50 4.77 -7.15
N PHE A 191 -2.13 6.03 -7.33
CA PHE A 191 -1.45 6.52 -8.53
C PHE A 191 0.06 6.48 -8.24
N GLN A 192 0.83 5.88 -9.13
CA GLN A 192 2.25 5.62 -8.89
C GLN A 192 3.13 6.07 -10.05
N LEU A 193 4.29 6.56 -9.69
CA LEU A 193 5.42 6.87 -10.56
C LEU A 193 6.60 6.06 -10.07
N GLY A 194 7.27 5.34 -10.96
CA GLY A 194 8.44 4.54 -10.66
C GLY A 194 9.57 4.77 -11.65
N TYR A 195 10.78 4.41 -11.23
CA TYR A 195 11.93 4.38 -12.12
C TYR A 195 12.77 3.13 -11.84
N LEU A 196 12.88 2.26 -12.83
CA LEU A 196 13.75 1.08 -12.82
C LEU A 196 15.11 1.44 -13.41
N PHE A 197 16.17 1.27 -12.64
CA PHE A 197 17.55 1.49 -13.09
C PHE A 197 17.97 0.38 -14.06
N GLY A 198 18.88 0.69 -14.98
CA GLY A 198 19.41 -0.29 -15.94
C GLY A 198 18.48 -0.55 -17.13
N GLY A 199 17.69 0.45 -17.56
CA GLY A 199 17.03 0.43 -18.87
C GLY A 199 18.06 0.36 -20.01
N LYS A 200 17.75 -0.47 -21.03
CA LYS A 200 18.54 -0.49 -22.29
C LYS A 200 18.27 0.78 -23.07
#